data_3adab6be6f06a2de03e46fb1ee0b783f
#
_entry.id   3adab6be6f06a2de03e46fb1ee0b783f
#
_cell.length_a   1.000
_cell.length_b   1.000
_cell.length_c   1.000
_cell.angle_alpha   90.00
_cell.angle_beta   90.00
_cell.angle_gamma   90.00
#
_symmetry.space_group_name_H-M   'P 1'
#
loop_
_entity.id
_entity.type
_entity.pdbx_description
1 polymer ?
#
loop_
_entity_poly.entity_id
_entity_poly.type
_entity_poly.pdbx_seq_one_letter_code
_entity_poly.pdbx_strand_id
1 'polypeptide(L)'
;KTLVSQLSLGSMESILSILKKKIAQLLSLPDPHYSLSLLGNSSKVSPIKYDHFIDYSSISAKTISEATEKLSEVSSKSFGPKKIWLDLIDKELKRLLSRQKALLTDRDNWLNSPSYQLWGDLLMIYLNQVPRWLPEVSLENLFDEKDPTTLLTIPLNSNKSALENANTFYHMQQKANRAQNNIELQLQKLNQDLSYYESLSHHLENATTSEELENVRQELLQMNLIRSKIRAKNSTASLNQFTTYASPSGFPIWVGKNNLQNDQLTMKKAQPND
;
A
#
# COMPACT_ATOMS: atom_id res chain seq x y z
N LYS A 1 38.82 -8.07 13.66
CA LYS A 1 39.21 -8.27 15.09
C LYS A 1 40.71 -8.47 15.22
N THR A 2 41.38 -9.24 14.35
CA THR A 2 42.82 -9.53 14.44
C THR A 2 43.71 -8.30 14.22
N LEU A 3 43.39 -7.38 13.32
CA LEU A 3 44.17 -6.15 13.09
C LEU A 3 43.99 -5.14 14.23
N VAL A 4 42.77 -4.97 14.72
CA VAL A 4 42.44 -4.01 15.80
C VAL A 4 43.04 -4.48 17.13
N SER A 5 43.05 -5.78 17.40
CA SER A 5 43.71 -6.33 18.60
C SER A 5 45.22 -6.24 18.55
N GLN A 6 45.84 -6.24 17.36
CA GLN A 6 47.30 -6.04 17.21
C GLN A 6 47.70 -4.55 17.25
N LEU A 7 46.77 -3.64 16.90
CA LEU A 7 46.98 -2.20 16.95
C LEU A 7 46.97 -1.61 18.38
N SER A 8 46.38 -2.31 19.33
CA SER A 8 46.33 -1.86 20.74
C SER A 8 47.61 -2.07 21.56
N LEU A 9 48.63 -2.70 20.98
CA LEU A 9 49.82 -3.14 21.73
C LEU A 9 51.19 -2.64 21.18
N GLY A 10 51.20 -1.70 20.24
CA GLY A 10 52.47 -1.33 19.61
C GLY A 10 52.66 0.15 19.33
N SER A 11 53.94 0.56 19.30
CA SER A 11 54.33 1.89 18.83
C SER A 11 53.97 2.09 17.35
N MET A 12 53.88 3.34 16.91
CA MET A 12 53.55 3.72 15.52
C MET A 12 54.40 2.96 14.48
N GLU A 13 55.62 2.64 14.80
CA GLU A 13 56.56 1.87 13.95
C GLU A 13 56.13 0.40 13.77
N SER A 14 55.63 -0.25 14.81
CA SER A 14 55.15 -1.64 14.71
C SER A 14 53.85 -1.71 13.88
N ILE A 15 52.98 -0.72 13.97
CA ILE A 15 51.77 -0.59 13.14
C ILE A 15 52.16 -0.43 11.67
N LEU A 16 53.14 0.44 11.39
CA LEU A 16 53.64 0.69 10.02
C LEU A 16 54.28 -0.56 9.42
N SER A 17 55.04 -1.33 10.22
CA SER A 17 55.66 -2.57 9.77
C SER A 17 54.64 -3.66 9.43
N ILE A 18 53.57 -3.78 10.25
CA ILE A 18 52.44 -4.70 10.00
C ILE A 18 51.69 -4.31 8.72
N LEU A 19 51.41 -3.03 8.54
CA LEU A 19 50.78 -2.51 7.34
C LEU A 19 51.61 -2.76 6.08
N LYS A 20 52.93 -2.44 6.13
CA LYS A 20 53.84 -2.71 5.01
C LYS A 20 53.89 -4.22 4.67
N LYS A 21 53.96 -5.09 5.67
CA LYS A 21 53.94 -6.54 5.47
C LYS A 21 52.63 -7.02 4.85
N LYS A 22 51.51 -6.49 5.28
CA LYS A 22 50.17 -6.81 4.70
C LYS A 22 50.05 -6.30 3.27
N ILE A 23 50.50 -5.08 2.98
CA ILE A 23 50.51 -4.52 1.62
C ILE A 23 51.42 -5.35 0.70
N ALA A 24 52.63 -5.72 1.15
CA ALA A 24 53.52 -6.57 0.39
C ALA A 24 52.93 -7.96 0.12
N GLN A 25 52.24 -8.53 1.10
CA GLN A 25 51.53 -9.80 0.96
C GLN A 25 50.37 -9.70 -0.05
N LEU A 26 49.66 -8.58 -0.10
CA LEU A 26 48.61 -8.30 -1.08
C LEU A 26 49.17 -8.12 -2.49
N LEU A 27 50.30 -7.44 -2.63
CA LEU A 27 50.98 -7.21 -3.91
C LEU A 27 51.65 -8.44 -4.49
N SER A 28 51.98 -9.43 -3.64
CA SER A 28 52.61 -10.68 -4.02
C SER A 28 51.67 -11.84 -4.29
N LEU A 29 50.34 -11.63 -4.22
CA LEU A 29 49.37 -12.63 -4.59
C LEU A 29 49.43 -12.88 -6.10
N PRO A 30 49.72 -14.10 -6.55
CA PRO A 30 49.87 -14.41 -7.98
C PRO A 30 48.57 -14.28 -8.76
N ASP A 31 47.41 -14.41 -8.08
CA ASP A 31 46.08 -14.23 -8.63
C ASP A 31 45.21 -13.45 -7.65
N PRO A 32 44.92 -12.18 -7.89
CA PRO A 32 44.00 -11.42 -7.05
C PRO A 32 42.60 -11.99 -7.15
N HIS A 33 42.15 -12.72 -6.14
CA HIS A 33 40.75 -13.16 -6.04
C HIS A 33 39.92 -12.03 -5.52
N TYR A 34 39.20 -11.36 -6.43
CA TYR A 34 38.22 -10.38 -6.05
C TYR A 34 36.99 -11.08 -5.44
N SER A 35 36.59 -10.67 -4.26
CA SER A 35 35.37 -11.15 -3.62
C SER A 35 34.33 -10.09 -3.61
N LEU A 36 33.14 -10.44 -4.14
CA LEU A 36 31.94 -9.65 -4.02
C LEU A 36 31.18 -10.12 -2.78
N SER A 37 31.13 -9.29 -1.76
CA SER A 37 30.42 -9.60 -0.52
C SER A 37 29.05 -8.93 -0.51
N LEU A 38 28.01 -9.72 -0.29
CA LEU A 38 26.61 -9.31 -0.32
C LEU A 38 25.99 -9.49 1.06
N LEU A 39 25.48 -8.43 1.66
CA LEU A 39 24.67 -8.47 2.88
C LEU A 39 23.47 -7.56 2.75
N GLY A 40 22.28 -8.12 2.62
CA GLY A 40 21.05 -7.36 2.48
C GLY A 40 21.15 -6.34 1.34
N ASN A 41 21.05 -5.04 1.64
CA ASN A 41 21.13 -3.96 0.66
C ASN A 41 22.56 -3.41 0.44
N SER A 42 23.57 -3.97 1.06
CA SER A 42 24.94 -3.54 0.89
C SER A 42 25.76 -4.59 0.15
N SER A 43 26.49 -4.13 -0.86
CA SER A 43 27.39 -4.96 -1.64
C SER A 43 28.74 -4.27 -1.74
N LYS A 44 29.83 -5.02 -1.61
CA LYS A 44 31.20 -4.49 -1.67
C LYS A 44 32.09 -5.40 -2.50
N VAL A 45 32.84 -4.80 -3.40
CA VAL A 45 33.92 -5.47 -4.11
C VAL A 45 35.21 -5.26 -3.35
N SER A 46 35.95 -6.31 -3.09
CA SER A 46 37.20 -6.27 -2.39
C SER A 46 38.23 -7.17 -3.09
N PRO A 47 39.52 -6.76 -3.13
CA PRO A 47 40.58 -7.60 -3.66
C PRO A 47 40.95 -8.75 -2.74
N ILE A 48 40.35 -8.82 -1.55
CA ILE A 48 40.56 -9.85 -0.55
C ILE A 48 39.27 -10.30 0.06
N LYS A 49 39.16 -11.58 0.40
CA LYS A 49 38.08 -12.10 1.21
C LYS A 49 38.26 -11.66 2.67
N TYR A 50 37.24 -11.01 3.24
CA TYR A 50 37.24 -10.61 4.64
C TYR A 50 36.53 -11.67 5.50
N ASP A 51 37.23 -12.31 6.40
CA ASP A 51 36.70 -13.36 7.29
C ASP A 51 35.73 -12.83 8.36
N HIS A 52 35.70 -11.52 8.60
CA HIS A 52 34.77 -10.90 9.56
C HIS A 52 33.37 -10.59 8.99
N PHE A 53 33.18 -10.82 7.71
CA PHE A 53 31.85 -10.72 7.08
C PHE A 53 31.19 -12.11 7.06
N ILE A 54 30.90 -12.67 8.23
CA ILE A 54 30.37 -14.03 8.38
C ILE A 54 29.00 -14.20 7.73
N ASP A 55 28.18 -13.14 7.73
CA ASP A 55 26.82 -13.16 7.19
C ASP A 55 26.75 -12.75 5.71
N TYR A 56 27.89 -12.55 5.06
CA TYR A 56 27.94 -12.17 3.65
C TYR A 56 28.10 -13.40 2.76
N SER A 57 27.21 -13.54 1.77
CA SER A 57 27.49 -14.43 0.65
C SER A 57 28.61 -13.84 -0.21
N SER A 58 29.69 -14.58 -0.45
CA SER A 58 30.81 -14.12 -1.25
C SER A 58 30.85 -14.82 -2.60
N ILE A 59 31.03 -14.04 -3.66
CA ILE A 59 31.19 -14.54 -5.04
C ILE A 59 32.62 -14.18 -5.45
N SER A 60 33.38 -15.16 -5.97
CA SER A 60 34.72 -14.93 -6.47
C SER A 60 34.71 -14.44 -7.92
N ALA A 61 35.65 -13.54 -8.25
CA ALA A 61 35.88 -13.06 -9.60
C ALA A 61 37.40 -12.99 -9.88
N LYS A 62 37.78 -13.19 -11.13
CA LYS A 62 39.22 -13.17 -11.54
C LYS A 62 39.73 -11.75 -11.74
N THR A 63 38.88 -10.83 -12.12
CA THR A 63 39.22 -9.42 -12.37
C THR A 63 38.26 -8.47 -11.65
N ILE A 64 38.73 -7.22 -11.44
CA ILE A 64 37.89 -6.19 -10.85
C ILE A 64 36.68 -5.84 -11.73
N SER A 65 36.89 -5.89 -13.07
CA SER A 65 35.83 -5.66 -14.05
C SER A 65 34.74 -6.74 -13.95
N GLU A 66 35.13 -8.01 -13.89
CA GLU A 66 34.20 -9.14 -13.68
C GLU A 66 33.47 -9.03 -12.34
N ALA A 67 34.16 -8.60 -11.28
CA ALA A 67 33.54 -8.37 -9.97
C ALA A 67 32.53 -7.24 -9.99
N THR A 68 32.81 -6.14 -10.68
CA THR A 68 31.90 -5.01 -10.84
C THR A 68 30.72 -5.32 -11.74
N GLU A 69 30.90 -6.12 -12.77
CA GLU A 69 29.85 -6.60 -13.66
C GLU A 69 28.90 -7.53 -12.92
N LYS A 70 29.43 -8.53 -12.20
CA LYS A 70 28.63 -9.38 -11.29
C LYS A 70 27.92 -8.57 -10.20
N LEU A 71 28.54 -7.51 -9.67
CA LEU A 71 27.91 -6.61 -8.71
C LEU A 71 26.71 -5.90 -9.34
N SER A 72 26.87 -5.39 -10.57
CA SER A 72 25.79 -4.70 -11.27
C SER A 72 24.63 -5.65 -11.58
N GLU A 73 24.91 -6.88 -11.98
CA GLU A 73 23.89 -7.92 -12.22
C GLU A 73 23.15 -8.34 -10.94
N VAL A 74 23.86 -8.50 -9.83
CA VAL A 74 23.26 -8.88 -8.55
C VAL A 74 22.49 -7.71 -7.95
N SER A 75 23.04 -6.50 -8.02
CA SER A 75 22.35 -5.29 -7.54
C SER A 75 21.11 -4.96 -8.37
N SER A 76 21.13 -5.23 -9.66
CA SER A 76 19.96 -5.05 -10.53
C SER A 76 18.87 -6.10 -10.28
N LYS A 77 19.26 -7.34 -9.94
CA LYS A 77 18.32 -8.46 -9.77
C LYS A 77 17.76 -8.63 -8.35
N SER A 78 18.49 -8.22 -7.30
CA SER A 78 18.13 -8.64 -5.93
C SER A 78 17.85 -7.52 -4.93
N PHE A 79 18.45 -6.34 -5.05
CA PHE A 79 18.40 -5.31 -3.98
C PHE A 79 18.22 -3.87 -4.50
N GLY A 80 17.68 -3.70 -5.69
CA GLY A 80 17.36 -2.39 -6.24
C GLY A 80 16.20 -1.71 -5.50
N PRO A 81 15.95 -0.44 -5.77
CA PRO A 81 14.82 0.31 -5.22
C PRO A 81 13.46 -0.39 -5.42
N LYS A 82 13.36 -1.30 -6.39
CA LYS A 82 12.18 -2.10 -6.72
C LYS A 82 11.62 -2.86 -5.51
N LYS A 83 12.47 -3.56 -4.74
CA LYS A 83 12.01 -4.29 -3.54
C LYS A 83 11.49 -3.35 -2.46
N ILE A 84 12.19 -2.25 -2.22
CA ILE A 84 11.76 -1.25 -1.22
C ILE A 84 10.41 -0.65 -1.61
N TRP A 85 10.19 -0.39 -2.89
CA TRP A 85 8.93 0.15 -3.38
C TRP A 85 7.78 -0.86 -3.30
N LEU A 86 8.05 -2.14 -3.61
CA LEU A 86 7.07 -3.23 -3.40
C LEU A 86 6.67 -3.33 -1.92
N ASP A 87 7.64 -3.34 -1.01
CA ASP A 87 7.36 -3.38 0.44
C ASP A 87 6.52 -2.18 0.90
N LEU A 88 6.73 -0.98 0.32
CA LEU A 88 5.93 0.21 0.60
C LEU A 88 4.50 0.07 0.09
N ILE A 89 4.33 -0.40 -1.15
CA ILE A 89 3.01 -0.64 -1.75
C ILE A 89 2.25 -1.70 -0.95
N ASP A 90 2.90 -2.82 -0.61
CA ASP A 90 2.31 -3.89 0.19
C ASP A 90 1.84 -3.41 1.58
N LYS A 91 2.62 -2.52 2.19
CA LYS A 91 2.24 -1.91 3.47
C LYS A 91 0.96 -1.06 3.34
N GLU A 92 0.85 -0.28 2.27
CA GLU A 92 -0.35 0.52 2.00
C GLU A 92 -1.55 -0.36 1.65
N LEU A 93 -1.38 -1.40 0.84
CA LEU A 93 -2.43 -2.38 0.54
C LEU A 93 -2.97 -3.03 1.82
N LYS A 94 -2.09 -3.49 2.72
CA LYS A 94 -2.50 -4.05 4.01
C LYS A 94 -3.28 -3.05 4.86
N ARG A 95 -2.87 -1.79 4.87
CA ARG A 95 -3.58 -0.71 5.58
C ARG A 95 -4.98 -0.47 5.01
N LEU A 96 -5.10 -0.42 3.67
CA LEU A 96 -6.37 -0.22 2.99
C LEU A 96 -7.31 -1.43 3.19
N LEU A 97 -6.82 -2.67 3.08
CA LEU A 97 -7.58 -3.88 3.34
C LEU A 97 -8.10 -3.95 4.79
N SER A 98 -7.27 -3.56 5.76
CA SER A 98 -7.70 -3.47 7.16
C SER A 98 -8.83 -2.46 7.35
N ARG A 99 -8.72 -1.29 6.70
CA ARG A 99 -9.78 -0.27 6.72
C ARG A 99 -11.06 -0.76 6.04
N GLN A 100 -10.94 -1.45 4.90
CA GLN A 100 -12.08 -2.05 4.20
C GLN A 100 -12.82 -3.03 5.11
N LYS A 101 -12.08 -3.92 5.77
CA LYS A 101 -12.68 -4.88 6.71
C LYS A 101 -13.43 -4.18 7.85
N ALA A 102 -12.88 -3.12 8.41
CA ALA A 102 -13.55 -2.35 9.46
C ALA A 102 -14.86 -1.71 8.95
N LEU A 103 -14.84 -1.08 7.76
CA LEU A 103 -16.05 -0.50 7.16
C LEU A 103 -17.11 -1.55 6.83
N LEU A 104 -16.71 -2.74 6.37
CA LEU A 104 -17.64 -3.84 6.14
C LEU A 104 -18.27 -4.34 7.44
N THR A 105 -17.49 -4.45 8.50
CA THR A 105 -18.01 -4.80 9.84
C THR A 105 -19.00 -3.74 10.34
N ASP A 106 -18.71 -2.47 10.17
CA ASP A 106 -19.61 -1.37 10.54
C ASP A 106 -20.91 -1.44 9.72
N ARG A 107 -20.83 -1.71 8.42
CA ARG A 107 -21.99 -1.90 7.55
C ARG A 107 -22.85 -3.06 8.03
N ASP A 108 -22.24 -4.20 8.34
CA ASP A 108 -22.96 -5.41 8.79
C ASP A 108 -23.62 -5.18 10.16
N ASN A 109 -22.98 -4.45 11.06
CA ASN A 109 -23.58 -4.03 12.33
C ASN A 109 -24.82 -3.15 12.11
N TRP A 110 -24.81 -2.28 11.09
CA TRP A 110 -25.98 -1.49 10.73
C TRP A 110 -27.11 -2.33 10.16
N LEU A 111 -26.81 -3.29 9.30
CA LEU A 111 -27.82 -4.19 8.72
C LEU A 111 -28.52 -5.04 9.80
N ASN A 112 -27.80 -5.37 10.86
CA ASN A 112 -28.33 -6.13 12.00
C ASN A 112 -28.95 -5.24 13.09
N SER A 113 -28.95 -3.90 12.91
CA SER A 113 -29.57 -3.00 13.88
C SER A 113 -31.09 -3.05 13.78
N PRO A 114 -31.81 -2.74 14.88
CA PRO A 114 -33.26 -2.68 14.86
C PRO A 114 -33.76 -1.65 13.84
N SER A 115 -34.90 -1.90 13.22
CA SER A 115 -35.54 -0.94 12.36
C SER A 115 -36.17 0.19 13.20
N TYR A 116 -35.42 1.27 13.42
CA TYR A 116 -35.90 2.45 14.13
C TYR A 116 -37.12 3.08 13.44
N GLN A 117 -37.18 2.99 12.10
CA GLN A 117 -38.37 3.42 11.35
C GLN A 117 -39.61 2.66 11.82
N LEU A 118 -39.53 1.33 11.84
CA LEU A 118 -40.65 0.48 12.26
C LEU A 118 -41.08 0.78 13.70
N TRP A 119 -40.12 0.97 14.62
CA TRP A 119 -40.43 1.36 15.99
C TRP A 119 -41.15 2.69 16.09
N GLY A 120 -40.70 3.68 15.30
CA GLY A 120 -41.34 5.00 15.21
C GLY A 120 -42.79 4.90 14.66
N ASP A 121 -42.97 4.16 13.58
CA ASP A 121 -44.26 3.98 12.93
C ASP A 121 -45.27 3.28 13.85
N LEU A 122 -44.85 2.19 14.53
CA LEU A 122 -45.71 1.49 15.50
C LEU A 122 -46.12 2.41 16.67
N LEU A 123 -45.17 3.17 17.23
CA LEU A 123 -45.48 4.11 18.32
C LEU A 123 -46.44 5.22 17.88
N MET A 124 -46.40 5.65 16.60
CA MET A 124 -47.34 6.62 16.07
C MET A 124 -48.71 6.04 15.89
N ILE A 125 -48.85 4.78 15.43
CA ILE A 125 -50.14 4.09 15.27
C ILE A 125 -50.80 3.88 16.64
N TYR A 126 -50.03 3.39 17.63
CA TYR A 126 -50.51 3.08 18.96
C TYR A 126 -50.37 4.24 19.98
N LEU A 127 -50.23 5.50 19.51
CA LEU A 127 -49.89 6.68 20.32
C LEU A 127 -50.76 6.82 21.60
N ASN A 128 -52.07 6.61 21.45
CA ASN A 128 -53.04 6.77 22.53
C ASN A 128 -53.10 5.55 23.48
N GLN A 129 -52.47 4.41 23.11
CA GLN A 129 -52.50 3.17 23.89
C GLN A 129 -51.24 2.98 24.70
N VAL A 130 -50.16 3.72 24.42
CA VAL A 130 -48.86 3.62 25.11
C VAL A 130 -48.87 4.52 26.35
N PRO A 131 -48.90 3.92 27.58
CA PRO A 131 -48.82 4.69 28.81
C PRO A 131 -47.49 5.46 28.92
N ARG A 132 -47.46 6.53 29.69
CA ARG A 132 -46.24 7.22 30.06
C ARG A 132 -45.48 6.40 31.11
N TRP A 133 -44.17 6.65 31.22
CA TRP A 133 -43.30 6.08 32.27
C TRP A 133 -42.94 4.62 32.10
N LEU A 134 -43.24 3.98 31.00
CA LEU A 134 -42.84 2.61 30.72
C LEU A 134 -41.40 2.58 30.16
N PRO A 135 -40.57 1.60 30.61
CA PRO A 135 -39.23 1.38 30.03
C PRO A 135 -39.27 0.69 28.65
N GLU A 136 -40.36 -0.04 28.40
CA GLU A 136 -40.59 -0.77 27.14
C GLU A 136 -42.10 -0.98 26.91
N VAL A 137 -42.48 -1.25 25.66
CA VAL A 137 -43.85 -1.60 25.28
C VAL A 137 -43.82 -2.72 24.25
N SER A 138 -44.72 -3.68 24.36
CA SER A 138 -44.95 -4.71 23.36
C SER A 138 -46.18 -4.36 22.53
N LEU A 139 -45.99 -4.15 21.22
CA LEU A 139 -47.01 -3.76 20.25
C LEU A 139 -47.11 -4.79 19.14
N GLU A 140 -48.31 -4.98 18.60
CA GLU A 140 -48.50 -5.82 17.42
C GLU A 140 -47.81 -5.22 16.21
N ASN A 141 -47.03 -6.05 15.50
CA ASN A 141 -46.31 -5.61 14.30
C ASN A 141 -47.18 -5.66 13.06
N LEU A 142 -47.98 -4.64 12.85
CA LEU A 142 -48.94 -4.53 11.71
C LEU A 142 -48.24 -4.57 10.34
N PHE A 143 -46.92 -4.44 10.28
CA PHE A 143 -46.12 -4.48 9.06
C PHE A 143 -45.54 -5.86 8.76
N ASP A 144 -45.77 -6.88 9.65
CA ASP A 144 -45.39 -8.23 9.37
C ASP A 144 -46.37 -8.88 8.39
N GLU A 145 -45.90 -9.14 7.17
CA GLU A 145 -46.76 -9.74 6.12
C GLU A 145 -47.20 -11.17 6.42
N LYS A 146 -46.45 -11.88 7.30
CA LYS A 146 -46.72 -13.29 7.64
C LYS A 146 -47.63 -13.42 8.83
N ASP A 147 -47.45 -12.63 9.85
CA ASP A 147 -48.26 -12.65 11.07
C ASP A 147 -48.33 -11.26 11.71
N PRO A 148 -49.33 -10.45 11.35
CA PRO A 148 -49.53 -9.11 11.92
C PRO A 148 -49.79 -9.09 13.42
N THR A 149 -50.02 -10.23 14.05
CA THR A 149 -50.25 -10.36 15.51
C THR A 149 -48.95 -10.58 16.27
N THR A 150 -47.82 -10.70 15.56
CA THR A 150 -46.48 -10.87 16.21
C THR A 150 -46.18 -9.66 17.09
N LEU A 151 -45.92 -9.89 18.36
CA LEU A 151 -45.59 -8.83 19.32
C LEU A 151 -44.13 -8.41 19.17
N LEU A 152 -43.93 -7.13 18.95
CA LEU A 152 -42.59 -6.50 18.91
C LEU A 152 -42.39 -5.65 20.17
N THR A 153 -41.34 -5.96 20.94
CA THR A 153 -40.99 -5.18 22.14
C THR A 153 -40.10 -4.02 21.76
N ILE A 154 -40.54 -2.80 22.04
CA ILE A 154 -39.89 -1.54 21.74
C ILE A 154 -39.37 -0.93 23.04
N PRO A 155 -38.07 -0.67 23.22
CA PRO A 155 -37.53 -0.01 24.38
C PRO A 155 -37.89 1.50 24.34
N LEU A 156 -38.31 2.05 25.48
CA LEU A 156 -38.75 3.42 25.61
C LEU A 156 -37.90 4.19 26.63
N ASN A 157 -37.75 5.47 26.41
CA ASN A 157 -37.29 6.35 27.46
C ASN A 157 -38.49 6.78 28.33
N SER A 158 -38.51 6.31 29.56
CA SER A 158 -39.63 6.54 30.50
C SER A 158 -39.91 8.01 30.78
N ASN A 159 -38.89 8.88 30.63
CA ASN A 159 -39.05 10.33 30.84
C ASN A 159 -39.70 11.06 29.62
N LYS A 160 -39.94 10.33 28.52
CA LYS A 160 -40.50 10.86 27.28
C LYS A 160 -41.89 10.31 27.02
N SER A 161 -42.72 11.09 26.36
CA SER A 161 -43.99 10.61 25.81
C SER A 161 -43.77 9.64 24.63
N ALA A 162 -44.82 8.89 24.26
CA ALA A 162 -44.74 8.02 23.09
C ALA A 162 -44.35 8.79 21.82
N LEU A 163 -44.89 10.01 21.62
CA LEU A 163 -44.54 10.86 20.50
C LEU A 163 -43.08 11.30 20.51
N GLU A 164 -42.54 11.65 21.66
CA GLU A 164 -41.12 12.06 21.81
C GLU A 164 -40.17 10.88 21.58
N ASN A 165 -40.58 9.66 22.01
CA ASN A 165 -39.86 8.43 21.71
C ASN A 165 -39.88 8.12 20.22
N ALA A 166 -41.04 8.20 19.56
CA ALA A 166 -41.17 8.00 18.11
C ALA A 166 -40.26 8.99 17.33
N ASN A 167 -40.32 10.28 17.69
CA ASN A 167 -39.42 11.28 17.08
C ASN A 167 -37.94 10.96 17.30
N THR A 168 -37.58 10.45 18.48
CA THR A 168 -36.21 10.02 18.77
C THR A 168 -35.79 8.88 17.84
N PHE A 169 -36.64 7.89 17.59
CA PHE A 169 -36.38 6.79 16.66
C PHE A 169 -36.27 7.27 15.21
N TYR A 170 -37.11 8.18 14.76
CA TYR A 170 -36.96 8.77 13.41
C TYR A 170 -35.62 9.51 13.26
N HIS A 171 -35.19 10.24 14.27
CA HIS A 171 -33.86 10.85 14.25
C HIS A 171 -32.72 9.83 14.23
N MET A 172 -32.86 8.73 14.97
CA MET A 172 -31.90 7.62 14.93
C MET A 172 -31.86 6.99 13.54
N GLN A 173 -33.01 6.76 12.89
CA GLN A 173 -33.07 6.23 11.54
C GLN A 173 -32.42 7.17 10.52
N GLN A 174 -32.68 8.48 10.58
CA GLN A 174 -32.02 9.44 9.70
C GLN A 174 -30.50 9.45 9.88
N LYS A 175 -30.02 9.37 11.13
CA LYS A 175 -28.59 9.27 11.43
C LYS A 175 -27.99 7.98 10.87
N ALA A 176 -28.70 6.87 11.00
CA ALA A 176 -28.33 5.57 10.47
C ALA A 176 -28.20 5.61 8.94
N ASN A 177 -29.20 6.13 8.25
CA ASN A 177 -29.20 6.24 6.78
C ASN A 177 -28.04 7.10 6.28
N ARG A 178 -27.74 8.23 6.96
CA ARG A 178 -26.60 9.08 6.62
C ARG A 178 -25.26 8.35 6.83
N ALA A 179 -25.15 7.59 7.92
CA ALA A 179 -23.94 6.79 8.23
C ALA A 179 -23.74 5.70 7.17
N GLN A 180 -24.80 4.98 6.78
CA GLN A 180 -24.77 3.95 5.74
C GLN A 180 -24.32 4.54 4.38
N ASN A 181 -24.89 5.64 3.96
CA ASN A 181 -24.49 6.30 2.71
C ASN A 181 -23.00 6.72 2.75
N ASN A 182 -22.53 7.22 3.90
CA ASN A 182 -21.12 7.57 4.08
C ASN A 182 -20.20 6.35 4.01
N ILE A 183 -20.59 5.23 4.63
CA ILE A 183 -19.83 3.98 4.57
C ILE A 183 -19.74 3.51 3.12
N GLU A 184 -20.83 3.53 2.37
CA GLU A 184 -20.88 3.10 0.97
C GLU A 184 -19.95 3.94 0.10
N LEU A 185 -20.00 5.28 0.23
CA LEU A 185 -19.11 6.18 -0.49
C LEU A 185 -17.63 5.94 -0.13
N GLN A 186 -17.34 5.68 1.17
CA GLN A 186 -15.99 5.38 1.60
C GLN A 186 -15.50 4.03 1.05
N LEU A 187 -16.35 3.01 1.03
CA LEU A 187 -16.03 1.70 0.45
C LEU A 187 -15.76 1.81 -1.05
N GLN A 188 -16.59 2.56 -1.78
CA GLN A 188 -16.40 2.79 -3.20
C GLN A 188 -15.04 3.44 -3.50
N LYS A 189 -14.70 4.52 -2.77
CA LYS A 189 -13.39 5.19 -2.91
C LYS A 189 -12.24 4.25 -2.54
N LEU A 190 -12.41 3.50 -1.45
CA LEU A 190 -11.37 2.57 -0.98
C LEU A 190 -11.11 1.45 -1.98
N ASN A 191 -12.15 0.94 -2.66
CA ASN A 191 -12.01 -0.07 -3.70
C ASN A 191 -11.26 0.48 -4.92
N GLN A 192 -11.48 1.75 -5.28
CA GLN A 192 -10.69 2.42 -6.32
C GLN A 192 -9.21 2.53 -5.92
N ASP A 193 -8.95 2.96 -4.68
CA ASP A 193 -7.58 3.06 -4.16
C ASP A 193 -6.90 1.67 -4.15
N LEU A 194 -7.58 0.62 -3.71
CA LEU A 194 -7.06 -0.76 -3.71
C LEU A 194 -6.68 -1.21 -5.13
N SER A 195 -7.61 -1.07 -6.08
CA SER A 195 -7.36 -1.44 -7.48
C SER A 195 -6.18 -0.67 -8.08
N TYR A 196 -6.03 0.61 -7.72
CA TYR A 196 -4.89 1.42 -8.16
C TYR A 196 -3.56 0.89 -7.62
N TYR A 197 -3.48 0.59 -6.30
CA TYR A 197 -2.25 0.06 -5.69
C TYR A 197 -1.91 -1.35 -6.17
N GLU A 198 -2.90 -2.20 -6.42
CA GLU A 198 -2.72 -3.52 -7.03
C GLU A 198 -2.14 -3.40 -8.44
N SER A 199 -2.68 -2.51 -9.25
CA SER A 199 -2.16 -2.21 -10.59
C SER A 199 -0.71 -1.70 -10.53
N LEU A 200 -0.41 -0.81 -9.59
CA LEU A 200 0.94 -0.26 -9.39
C LEU A 200 1.94 -1.35 -8.95
N SER A 201 1.53 -2.24 -8.04
CA SER A 201 2.34 -3.41 -7.65
C SER A 201 2.64 -4.29 -8.85
N HIS A 202 1.63 -4.61 -9.66
CA HIS A 202 1.78 -5.43 -10.85
C HIS A 202 2.71 -4.77 -11.90
N HIS A 203 2.57 -3.46 -12.13
CA HIS A 203 3.48 -2.73 -13.03
C HIS A 203 4.91 -2.76 -12.51
N LEU A 204 5.11 -2.60 -11.21
CA LEU A 204 6.43 -2.65 -10.61
C LEU A 204 7.04 -4.05 -10.70
N GLU A 205 6.27 -5.12 -10.45
CA GLU A 205 6.73 -6.51 -10.57
C GLU A 205 7.19 -6.86 -11.98
N ASN A 206 6.49 -6.35 -12.99
CA ASN A 206 6.79 -6.63 -14.40
C ASN A 206 7.79 -5.66 -15.02
N ALA A 207 8.15 -4.57 -14.33
CA ALA A 207 9.11 -3.60 -14.82
C ALA A 207 10.50 -4.24 -15.00
N THR A 208 10.99 -4.24 -16.24
CA THR A 208 12.28 -4.79 -16.64
C THR A 208 13.25 -3.73 -17.10
N THR A 209 12.75 -2.58 -17.55
CA THR A 209 13.56 -1.48 -18.07
C THR A 209 13.74 -0.36 -17.04
N SER A 210 14.83 0.40 -17.17
CA SER A 210 15.09 1.56 -16.32
C SER A 210 14.02 2.65 -16.50
N GLU A 211 13.43 2.75 -17.68
CA GLU A 211 12.37 3.71 -18.00
C GLU A 211 11.07 3.35 -17.24
N GLU A 212 10.67 2.06 -17.26
CA GLU A 212 9.50 1.58 -16.53
C GLU A 212 9.64 1.80 -15.02
N LEU A 213 10.82 1.54 -14.47
CA LEU A 213 11.11 1.81 -13.05
C LEU A 213 11.04 3.30 -12.70
N GLU A 214 11.51 4.18 -13.59
CA GLU A 214 11.42 5.63 -13.37
C GLU A 214 9.97 6.12 -13.45
N ASN A 215 9.14 5.55 -14.32
CA ASN A 215 7.72 5.84 -14.39
C ASN A 215 7.00 5.49 -13.08
N VAL A 216 7.22 4.27 -12.57
CA VAL A 216 6.68 3.86 -11.26
C VAL A 216 7.20 4.76 -10.13
N ARG A 217 8.48 5.13 -10.17
CA ARG A 217 9.05 6.06 -9.20
C ARG A 217 8.33 7.40 -9.19
N GLN A 218 7.97 7.94 -10.35
CA GLN A 218 7.22 9.18 -10.46
C GLN A 218 5.81 9.05 -9.89
N GLU A 219 5.12 7.92 -10.12
CA GLU A 219 3.84 7.63 -9.49
C GLU A 219 3.94 7.62 -7.96
N LEU A 220 4.94 6.90 -7.42
CA LEU A 220 5.18 6.83 -5.97
C LEU A 220 5.51 8.21 -5.35
N LEU A 221 6.18 9.09 -6.10
CA LEU A 221 6.43 10.48 -5.69
C LEU A 221 5.15 11.32 -5.66
N GLN A 222 4.29 11.19 -6.66
CA GLN A 222 3.00 11.90 -6.70
C GLN A 222 2.07 11.48 -5.57
N MET A 223 2.12 10.21 -5.20
CA MET A 223 1.38 9.65 -4.07
C MET A 223 2.01 9.97 -2.69
N ASN A 224 3.14 10.67 -2.67
CA ASN A 224 3.92 10.97 -1.46
C ASN A 224 4.38 9.71 -0.67
N LEU A 225 4.45 8.55 -1.31
CA LEU A 225 4.95 7.31 -0.71
C LEU A 225 6.48 7.32 -0.57
N ILE A 226 7.16 8.02 -1.46
CA ILE A 226 8.60 8.24 -1.41
C ILE A 226 8.91 9.73 -1.45
N ARG A 227 10.04 10.12 -0.84
CA ARG A 227 10.51 11.52 -0.87
C ARG A 227 11.54 11.70 -1.98
N SER A 228 11.40 12.75 -2.77
CA SER A 228 12.46 13.15 -3.70
C SER A 228 13.64 13.71 -2.89
N LYS A 229 14.81 13.07 -2.99
CA LYS A 229 16.07 13.61 -2.46
C LYS A 229 16.68 14.67 -3.39
N ILE A 230 16.20 14.80 -4.62
CA ILE A 230 16.71 15.73 -5.64
C ILE A 230 15.50 16.50 -6.18
N ARG A 231 15.58 17.82 -6.26
CA ARG A 231 14.64 18.62 -7.05
C ARG A 231 14.62 18.03 -8.46
N ALA A 232 13.53 17.39 -8.81
CA ALA A 232 13.35 16.80 -10.13
C ALA A 232 13.51 17.91 -11.15
N LYS A 233 14.58 17.83 -11.94
CA LYS A 233 14.61 18.47 -13.24
C LYS A 233 13.45 17.81 -14.00
N ASN A 234 12.42 18.58 -14.31
CA ASN A 234 11.22 18.11 -15.02
C ASN A 234 11.63 17.36 -16.30
N SER A 235 11.77 16.06 -16.22
CA SER A 235 11.90 15.21 -17.40
C SER A 235 10.49 14.88 -17.89
N THR A 236 9.84 15.86 -18.48
CA THR A 236 8.54 15.71 -19.16
C THR A 236 8.62 14.90 -20.46
N ALA A 237 9.83 14.53 -20.90
CA ALA A 237 10.06 13.92 -22.19
C ALA A 237 9.61 12.43 -22.27
N SER A 238 9.58 11.69 -21.16
CA SER A 238 9.29 10.24 -21.16
C SER A 238 7.79 9.91 -20.96
N LEU A 239 7.02 10.81 -20.38
CA LEU A 239 5.59 10.59 -20.08
C LEU A 239 4.69 10.58 -21.33
N ASN A 240 5.19 11.00 -22.49
CA ASN A 240 4.40 11.19 -23.72
C ASN A 240 4.55 10.06 -24.74
N GLN A 241 5.29 9.00 -24.46
CA GLN A 241 5.46 7.87 -25.38
C GLN A 241 4.46 6.75 -25.07
N PHE A 242 3.27 6.86 -25.65
CA PHE A 242 2.28 5.77 -25.65
C PHE A 242 2.69 4.69 -26.64
N THR A 243 2.37 3.44 -26.37
CA THR A 243 2.47 2.37 -27.35
C THR A 243 1.36 2.55 -28.38
N THR A 244 1.73 2.61 -29.65
CA THR A 244 0.77 2.81 -30.74
C THR A 244 0.68 1.53 -31.56
N TYR A 245 -0.54 1.04 -31.74
CA TYR A 245 -0.89 -0.06 -32.62
C TYR A 245 -1.80 0.46 -33.73
N ALA A 246 -1.93 -0.28 -34.80
CA ALA A 246 -2.88 -0.01 -35.87
C ALA A 246 -3.99 -1.07 -35.82
N SER A 247 -5.25 -0.65 -35.89
CA SER A 247 -6.37 -1.56 -36.05
C SER A 247 -6.37 -2.16 -37.48
N PRO A 248 -7.07 -3.27 -37.73
CA PRO A 248 -7.23 -3.82 -39.10
C PRO A 248 -7.85 -2.79 -40.08
N SER A 249 -8.60 -1.82 -39.57
CA SER A 249 -9.21 -0.73 -40.35
C SER A 249 -8.30 0.49 -40.52
N GLY A 250 -7.05 0.45 -40.01
CA GLY A 250 -6.06 1.52 -40.14
C GLY A 250 -6.15 2.60 -39.05
N PHE A 251 -7.04 2.49 -38.06
CA PHE A 251 -7.11 3.46 -36.95
C PHE A 251 -5.96 3.27 -35.95
N PRO A 252 -5.35 4.33 -35.42
CA PRO A 252 -4.34 4.22 -34.39
C PRO A 252 -4.98 3.85 -33.06
N ILE A 253 -4.41 2.85 -32.39
CA ILE A 253 -4.77 2.43 -31.03
C ILE A 253 -3.62 2.85 -30.10
N TRP A 254 -3.89 3.74 -29.18
CA TRP A 254 -2.91 4.17 -28.18
C TRP A 254 -3.11 3.42 -26.86
N VAL A 255 -2.04 2.87 -26.34
CA VAL A 255 -2.04 2.11 -25.10
C VAL A 255 -1.05 2.73 -24.12
N GLY A 256 -1.53 3.14 -22.95
CA GLY A 256 -0.67 3.58 -21.86
C GLY A 256 -0.05 2.38 -21.13
N LYS A 257 1.22 2.50 -20.79
CA LYS A 257 1.99 1.45 -20.10
C LYS A 257 1.83 1.48 -18.56
N ASN A 258 1.24 2.53 -18.03
CA ASN A 258 1.04 2.75 -16.60
C ASN A 258 -0.16 3.68 -16.34
N ASN A 259 -0.54 3.83 -15.06
CA ASN A 259 -1.70 4.64 -14.66
C ASN A 259 -1.56 6.11 -15.10
N LEU A 260 -0.37 6.71 -14.96
CA LEU A 260 -0.14 8.10 -15.38
C LEU A 260 -0.32 8.29 -16.89
N GLN A 261 0.16 7.36 -17.70
CA GLN A 261 -0.04 7.42 -19.15
C GLN A 261 -1.50 7.19 -19.53
N ASN A 262 -2.20 6.28 -18.84
CA ASN A 262 -3.63 6.05 -19.05
C ASN A 262 -4.45 7.29 -18.71
N ASP A 263 -4.16 7.96 -17.59
CA ASP A 263 -4.79 9.22 -17.22
C ASP A 263 -4.54 10.32 -18.26
N GLN A 264 -3.30 10.42 -18.78
CA GLN A 264 -2.98 11.38 -19.83
C GLN A 264 -3.71 11.08 -21.13
N LEU A 265 -3.83 9.81 -21.51
CA LEU A 265 -4.61 9.39 -22.69
C LEU A 265 -6.07 9.78 -22.51
N THR A 266 -6.68 9.41 -21.40
CA THR A 266 -8.11 9.60 -21.15
C THR A 266 -8.46 11.08 -20.96
N MET A 267 -7.67 11.82 -20.17
CA MET A 267 -8.02 13.19 -19.77
C MET A 267 -7.49 14.28 -20.71
N LYS A 268 -6.43 14.01 -21.49
CA LYS A 268 -5.78 15.05 -22.32
C LYS A 268 -5.76 14.74 -23.80
N LYS A 269 -5.71 13.48 -24.19
CA LYS A 269 -5.59 13.09 -25.61
C LYS A 269 -6.88 12.58 -26.23
N ALA A 270 -7.66 11.79 -25.48
CA ALA A 270 -8.94 11.30 -25.97
C ALA A 270 -9.91 12.46 -26.25
N GLN A 271 -10.62 12.37 -27.34
CA GLN A 271 -11.65 13.31 -27.75
C GLN A 271 -13.04 12.67 -27.60
N PRO A 272 -14.11 13.44 -27.47
CA PRO A 272 -15.45 12.89 -27.25
C PRO A 272 -15.95 11.92 -28.33
N ASN A 273 -15.29 11.88 -29.49
CA ASN A 273 -15.67 11.04 -30.63
C ASN A 273 -14.63 9.92 -30.92
N ASP A 274 -13.66 9.69 -30.01
CA ASP A 274 -12.66 8.64 -30.17
C ASP A 274 -13.19 7.24 -29.78
#